data_b02e404f60e67a92a6ed805f7c01b504
#
_entry.id   b02e404f60e67a92a6ed805f7c01b504
#
_cell.length_a   1.000
_cell.length_b   1.000
_cell.length_c   1.000
_cell.angle_alpha   90.00
_cell.angle_beta   90.00
_cell.angle_gamma   90.00
#
_symmetry.space_group_name_H-M   'P 1'
#
loop_
_entity.id
_entity.type
_entity.pdbx_description
1 polymer ?
#
loop_
_entity_poly.entity_id
_entity_poly.type
_entity_poly.pdbx_seq_one_letter_code
_entity_poly.pdbx_strand_id
1 'polypeptide(L)'
;MAKAGVEQLGRALRVELAPHGASASVAYFGYIDTEMVHRAIDADPLGDRMIAASPKVLHKRLAPSVAGRGIVRGIERRQPRIIRPHRWTVLSVLRGILNPLMDRQMERDAEMQAITRELDARGDQRGELTAERDQELSTIR
;
A
#
# COMPACT_ATOMS: atom_id res chain seq x y z
N MET A 1 7.64 -3.30 2.47
CA MET A 1 7.67 -4.30 3.58
C MET A 1 6.67 -3.97 4.70
N ALA A 2 6.51 -2.73 5.14
CA ALA A 2 5.63 -2.34 6.26
C ALA A 2 4.16 -2.80 6.15
N LYS A 3 3.56 -2.78 4.95
CA LYS A 3 2.12 -3.12 4.77
C LYS A 3 1.80 -4.60 5.05
N ALA A 4 2.71 -5.52 4.75
CA ALA A 4 2.52 -6.94 5.08
C ALA A 4 2.55 -7.17 6.60
N GLY A 5 3.42 -6.46 7.31
CA GLY A 5 3.46 -6.48 8.77
C GLY A 5 2.15 -5.99 9.41
N VAL A 6 1.54 -4.93 8.88
CA VAL A 6 0.24 -4.42 9.36
C VAL A 6 -0.88 -5.46 9.21
N GLU A 7 -0.88 -6.23 8.12
CA GLU A 7 -1.86 -7.31 7.94
C GLU A 7 -1.73 -8.38 9.03
N GLN A 8 -0.51 -8.86 9.28
CA GLN A 8 -0.27 -9.89 10.29
C GLN A 8 -0.57 -9.38 11.71
N LEU A 9 -0.18 -8.14 12.01
CA LEU A 9 -0.53 -7.48 13.27
C LEU A 9 -2.05 -7.42 13.48
N GLY A 10 -2.80 -6.99 12.47
CA GLY A 10 -4.26 -6.91 12.55
C GLY A 10 -4.92 -8.29 12.76
N ARG A 11 -4.33 -9.35 12.20
CA ARG A 11 -4.79 -10.73 12.41
C ARG A 11 -4.49 -11.21 13.84
N ALA A 12 -3.29 -10.97 14.34
CA ALA A 12 -2.89 -11.32 15.70
C ALA A 12 -3.78 -10.60 16.73
N LEU A 13 -3.91 -9.28 16.61
CA LEU A 13 -4.76 -8.48 17.48
C LEU A 13 -6.22 -8.96 17.49
N ARG A 14 -6.75 -9.41 16.35
CA ARG A 14 -8.11 -9.94 16.30
C ARG A 14 -8.30 -11.16 17.18
N VAL A 15 -7.31 -12.06 17.23
CA VAL A 15 -7.34 -13.28 18.06
C VAL A 15 -7.14 -12.90 19.52
N GLU A 16 -6.17 -12.07 19.82
CA GLU A 16 -5.82 -11.64 21.19
C GLU A 16 -6.95 -10.86 21.87
N LEU A 17 -7.66 -10.01 21.12
CA LEU A 17 -8.74 -9.17 21.66
C LEU A 17 -10.08 -9.89 21.78
N ALA A 18 -10.24 -11.06 21.16
CA ALA A 18 -11.50 -11.80 21.16
C ALA A 18 -12.00 -12.15 22.58
N PRO A 19 -11.16 -12.59 23.55
CA PRO A 19 -11.58 -12.87 24.92
C PRO A 19 -12.12 -11.64 25.66
N HIS A 20 -11.73 -10.44 25.23
CA HIS A 20 -12.15 -9.16 25.82
C HIS A 20 -13.39 -8.57 25.12
N GLY A 21 -14.04 -9.31 24.22
CA GLY A 21 -15.20 -8.83 23.46
C GLY A 21 -14.88 -7.74 22.43
N ALA A 22 -13.59 -7.43 22.25
CA ALA A 22 -13.12 -6.46 21.25
C ALA A 22 -12.79 -7.17 19.91
N SER A 23 -12.65 -6.38 18.85
CA SER A 23 -12.29 -6.91 17.52
C SER A 23 -11.35 -5.97 16.77
N ALA A 24 -10.40 -6.53 16.05
CA ALA A 24 -9.57 -5.81 15.10
C ALA A 24 -10.01 -6.09 13.66
N SER A 25 -9.84 -5.11 12.80
CA SER A 25 -10.14 -5.19 11.36
C SER A 25 -8.96 -4.65 10.57
N VAL A 26 -8.69 -5.26 9.42
CA VAL A 26 -7.70 -4.75 8.47
C VAL A 26 -8.43 -4.21 7.24
N ALA A 27 -8.16 -2.95 6.90
CA ALA A 27 -8.75 -2.31 5.74
C ALA A 27 -7.78 -2.34 4.55
N TYR A 28 -8.29 -2.77 3.39
CA TYR A 28 -7.57 -2.83 2.13
C TYR A 28 -8.26 -1.94 1.12
N PHE A 29 -7.53 -0.95 0.65
CA PHE A 29 -8.02 -0.03 -0.37
C PHE A 29 -7.14 -0.09 -1.61
N GLY A 30 -7.77 0.09 -2.78
CA GLY A 30 -7.07 0.49 -3.99
C GLY A 30 -6.60 1.95 -3.88
N TYR A 31 -6.28 2.55 -5.00
CA TYR A 31 -5.95 3.96 -5.03
C TYR A 31 -7.15 4.80 -4.58
N ILE A 32 -6.94 5.62 -3.55
CA ILE A 32 -7.94 6.58 -3.07
C ILE A 32 -7.59 7.94 -3.68
N ASP A 33 -8.59 8.61 -4.20
CA ASP A 33 -8.46 9.93 -4.82
C ASP A 33 -8.25 11.01 -3.75
N THR A 34 -6.99 11.21 -3.37
CA THR A 34 -6.58 12.12 -2.31
C THR A 34 -5.47 13.05 -2.81
N GLU A 35 -5.36 14.21 -2.20
CA GLU A 35 -4.29 15.17 -2.45
C GLU A 35 -2.89 14.52 -2.34
N MET A 36 -2.71 13.60 -1.39
CA MET A 36 -1.45 12.86 -1.25
C MET A 36 -1.14 12.02 -2.49
N VAL A 37 -2.15 11.35 -3.08
CA VAL A 37 -1.97 10.55 -4.30
C VAL A 37 -1.68 11.46 -5.49
N HIS A 38 -2.35 12.60 -5.61
CA HIS A 38 -2.08 13.58 -6.65
C HIS A 38 -0.65 14.10 -6.58
N ARG A 39 -0.16 14.45 -5.39
CA ARG A 39 1.20 14.94 -5.21
C ARG A 39 2.28 13.88 -5.39
N ALA A 40 2.03 12.66 -4.90
CA ALA A 40 3.06 11.62 -4.87
C ALA A 40 3.10 10.76 -6.14
N ILE A 41 2.01 10.68 -6.88
CA ILE A 41 1.89 9.82 -8.05
C ILE A 41 1.69 10.63 -9.31
N ASP A 42 0.69 11.53 -9.36
CA ASP A 42 0.34 12.25 -10.59
C ASP A 42 1.34 13.36 -10.93
N ALA A 43 2.03 13.90 -9.94
CA ALA A 43 3.06 14.93 -10.15
C ALA A 43 4.44 14.34 -10.49
N ASP A 44 4.60 13.03 -10.45
CA ASP A 44 5.88 12.35 -10.71
C ASP A 44 5.78 11.48 -11.97
N PRO A 45 6.62 11.70 -13.01
CA PRO A 45 6.64 10.84 -14.20
C PRO A 45 6.86 9.36 -13.89
N LEU A 46 7.54 9.03 -12.79
CA LEU A 46 7.71 7.67 -12.33
C LEU A 46 6.39 7.07 -11.84
N GLY A 47 5.53 7.88 -11.23
CA GLY A 47 4.20 7.48 -10.81
C GLY A 47 3.32 7.07 -12.00
N ASP A 48 3.36 7.83 -13.09
CA ASP A 48 2.64 7.49 -14.33
C ASP A 48 3.12 6.16 -14.92
N ARG A 49 4.43 5.91 -14.94
CA ARG A 49 5.01 4.64 -15.41
C ARG A 49 4.58 3.47 -14.51
N MET A 50 4.58 3.65 -13.19
CA MET A 50 4.09 2.64 -12.24
C MET A 50 2.62 2.31 -12.46
N ILE A 51 1.78 3.33 -12.69
CA ILE A 51 0.37 3.11 -12.99
C ILE A 51 0.24 2.38 -14.33
N ALA A 52 0.94 2.81 -15.37
CA ALA A 52 0.89 2.21 -16.71
C ALA A 52 1.31 0.72 -16.70
N ALA A 53 2.29 0.35 -15.87
CA ALA A 53 2.76 -1.02 -15.69
C ALA A 53 1.74 -1.92 -14.94
N SER A 54 0.75 -1.33 -14.26
CA SER A 54 -0.25 -2.09 -13.50
C SER A 54 -1.47 -2.43 -14.36
N PRO A 55 -2.21 -3.51 -14.03
CA PRO A 55 -3.46 -3.85 -14.71
C PRO A 55 -4.48 -2.72 -14.67
N LYS A 56 -5.09 -2.37 -15.80
CA LYS A 56 -6.06 -1.26 -15.93
C LYS A 56 -7.23 -1.33 -14.94
N VAL A 57 -7.62 -2.53 -14.49
CA VAL A 57 -8.66 -2.73 -13.47
C VAL A 57 -8.29 -2.09 -12.13
N LEU A 58 -7.00 -1.88 -11.85
CA LEU A 58 -6.50 -1.29 -10.62
C LEU A 58 -6.43 0.24 -10.66
N HIS A 59 -6.46 0.85 -11.84
CA HIS A 59 -6.28 2.29 -12.03
C HIS A 59 -7.47 3.12 -11.51
N LYS A 60 -8.67 2.53 -11.44
CA LYS A 60 -9.85 3.27 -11.01
C LYS A 60 -9.75 3.67 -9.54
N ARG A 61 -9.64 4.96 -9.31
CA ARG A 61 -9.58 5.55 -7.97
C ARG A 61 -10.91 5.46 -7.25
N LEU A 62 -10.83 5.43 -5.93
CA LEU A 62 -11.97 5.39 -5.03
C LEU A 62 -12.11 6.75 -4.36
N ALA A 63 -13.32 7.32 -4.35
CA ALA A 63 -13.55 8.56 -3.62
C ALA A 63 -13.33 8.35 -2.10
N PRO A 64 -12.68 9.29 -1.40
CA PRO A 64 -12.41 9.18 0.05
C PRO A 64 -13.66 8.90 0.88
N SER A 65 -14.79 9.51 0.52
CA SER A 65 -16.07 9.30 1.20
C SER A 65 -16.59 7.85 1.08
N VAL A 66 -16.31 7.17 -0.03
CA VAL A 66 -16.69 5.76 -0.23
C VAL A 66 -15.80 4.85 0.62
N ALA A 67 -14.50 5.17 0.72
CA ALA A 67 -13.58 4.46 1.61
C ALA A 67 -14.02 4.61 3.07
N GLY A 68 -14.29 5.83 3.54
CA GLY A 68 -14.76 6.11 4.90
C GLY A 68 -16.05 5.38 5.26
N ARG A 69 -17.09 5.44 4.40
CA ARG A 69 -18.31 4.66 4.60
C ARG A 69 -18.05 3.15 4.64
N GLY A 70 -17.06 2.68 3.89
CA GLY A 70 -16.64 1.27 3.92
C GLY A 70 -16.06 0.87 5.28
N ILE A 71 -15.24 1.74 5.88
CA ILE A 71 -14.66 1.54 7.21
C ILE A 71 -15.75 1.49 8.27
N VAL A 72 -16.65 2.49 8.32
CA VAL A 72 -17.74 2.55 9.30
C VAL A 72 -18.57 1.28 9.27
N ARG A 73 -19.06 0.87 8.10
CA ARG A 73 -19.81 -0.38 7.97
C ARG A 73 -19.03 -1.62 8.36
N GLY A 74 -17.72 -1.63 8.11
CA GLY A 74 -16.84 -2.74 8.49
C GLY A 74 -16.71 -2.85 10.01
N ILE A 75 -16.58 -1.71 10.69
CA ILE A 75 -16.51 -1.63 12.16
C ILE A 75 -17.84 -2.07 12.78
N GLU A 76 -18.97 -1.50 12.32
CA GLU A 76 -20.32 -1.86 12.79
C GLU A 76 -20.59 -3.36 12.71
N ARG A 77 -20.10 -4.00 11.67
CA ARG A 77 -20.27 -5.44 11.41
C ARG A 77 -19.14 -6.31 11.98
N ARG A 78 -18.16 -5.72 12.65
CA ARG A 78 -16.97 -6.40 13.17
C ARG A 78 -16.26 -7.27 12.11
N GLN A 79 -16.22 -6.77 10.85
CA GLN A 79 -15.63 -7.51 9.74
C GLN A 79 -14.11 -7.66 9.93
N PRO A 80 -13.55 -8.86 9.75
CA PRO A 80 -12.11 -9.08 9.87
C PRO A 80 -11.32 -8.34 8.77
N ARG A 81 -11.93 -8.21 7.60
CA ARG A 81 -11.34 -7.55 6.42
C ARG A 81 -12.34 -6.60 5.79
N ILE A 82 -11.92 -5.37 5.55
CA ILE A 82 -12.69 -4.34 4.88
C ILE A 82 -12.02 -4.08 3.53
N ILE A 83 -12.57 -4.64 2.45
CA ILE A 83 -11.96 -4.53 1.11
C ILE A 83 -12.81 -3.58 0.24
N ARG A 84 -12.20 -2.53 -0.28
CA ARG A 84 -12.83 -1.57 -1.19
C ARG A 84 -11.87 -1.16 -2.32
N PRO A 85 -12.36 -1.07 -3.54
CA PRO A 85 -13.66 -1.51 -4.05
C PRO A 85 -13.82 -3.05 -4.03
N HIS A 86 -15.05 -3.53 -4.04
CA HIS A 86 -15.36 -4.97 -3.90
C HIS A 86 -14.71 -5.86 -4.97
N ARG A 87 -14.41 -5.34 -6.16
CA ARG A 87 -13.68 -6.09 -7.20
C ARG A 87 -12.32 -6.63 -6.72
N TRP A 88 -11.72 -6.00 -5.71
CA TRP A 88 -10.47 -6.45 -5.10
C TRP A 88 -10.65 -7.67 -4.18
N THR A 89 -11.88 -7.96 -3.78
CA THR A 89 -12.16 -9.13 -2.94
C THR A 89 -11.78 -10.42 -3.65
N VAL A 90 -12.09 -10.54 -4.95
CA VAL A 90 -11.75 -11.71 -5.75
C VAL A 90 -10.21 -11.88 -5.80
N LEU A 91 -9.47 -10.81 -6.11
CA LEU A 91 -8.01 -10.82 -6.09
C LEU A 91 -7.45 -11.16 -4.71
N SER A 92 -8.06 -10.63 -3.65
CA SER A 92 -7.63 -10.91 -2.27
C SER A 92 -7.86 -12.36 -1.86
N VAL A 93 -8.92 -13.00 -2.33
CA VAL A 93 -9.20 -14.42 -2.05
C VAL A 93 -8.28 -15.33 -2.87
N LEU A 94 -8.08 -14.99 -4.15
CA LEU A 94 -7.26 -15.77 -5.05
C LEU A 94 -5.76 -15.50 -4.92
N ARG A 95 -5.35 -14.53 -4.10
CA ARG A 95 -3.95 -14.10 -4.01
C ARG A 95 -2.97 -15.21 -3.67
N GLY A 96 -3.40 -16.24 -2.93
CA GLY A 96 -2.56 -17.39 -2.61
C GLY A 96 -2.11 -18.18 -3.86
N ILE A 97 -2.90 -18.15 -4.92
CA ILE A 97 -2.60 -18.79 -6.20
C ILE A 97 -2.01 -17.78 -7.18
N LEU A 98 -2.55 -16.55 -7.19
CA LEU A 98 -2.16 -15.52 -8.13
C LEU A 98 -0.81 -14.87 -7.79
N ASN A 99 -0.47 -14.70 -6.51
CA ASN A 99 0.77 -14.06 -6.12
C ASN A 99 2.00 -14.76 -6.70
N PRO A 100 2.20 -16.08 -6.55
CA PRO A 100 3.37 -16.74 -7.11
C PRO A 100 3.49 -16.58 -8.64
N LEU A 101 2.35 -16.51 -9.33
CA LEU A 101 2.33 -16.31 -10.78
C LEU A 101 2.67 -14.87 -11.16
N MET A 102 2.09 -13.91 -10.43
CA MET A 102 2.36 -12.48 -10.63
C MET A 102 3.79 -12.13 -10.24
N ASP A 103 4.30 -12.66 -9.13
CA ASP A 103 5.68 -12.47 -8.68
C ASP A 103 6.66 -12.92 -9.76
N ARG A 104 6.44 -14.11 -10.31
CA ARG A 104 7.27 -14.64 -11.40
C ARG A 104 7.20 -13.81 -12.69
N GLN A 105 6.06 -13.19 -12.96
CA GLN A 105 5.91 -12.28 -14.09
C GLN A 105 6.64 -10.95 -13.82
N MET A 106 6.47 -10.38 -12.63
CA MET A 106 7.11 -9.12 -12.23
C MET A 106 8.64 -9.23 -12.13
N GLU A 107 9.15 -10.39 -11.68
CA GLU A 107 10.59 -10.69 -11.69
C GLU A 107 11.21 -10.66 -13.08
N ARG A 108 10.42 -10.92 -14.13
CA ARG A 108 10.86 -10.96 -15.53
C ARG A 108 10.57 -9.66 -16.30
N ASP A 109 9.80 -8.77 -15.71
CA ASP A 109 9.39 -7.52 -16.33
C ASP A 109 10.53 -6.49 -16.23
N ALA A 110 11.16 -6.21 -17.37
CA ALA A 110 12.30 -5.29 -17.45
C ALA A 110 11.92 -3.85 -17.05
N GLU A 111 10.70 -3.41 -17.36
CA GLU A 111 10.20 -2.08 -16.99
C GLU A 111 10.00 -1.98 -15.48
N MET A 112 9.41 -3.00 -14.85
CA MET A 112 9.26 -3.05 -13.40
C MET A 112 10.62 -3.04 -12.69
N GLN A 113 11.60 -3.78 -13.22
CA GLN A 113 12.97 -3.80 -12.70
C GLN A 113 13.67 -2.43 -12.85
N ALA A 114 13.42 -1.73 -13.96
CA ALA A 114 13.96 -0.38 -14.17
C ALA A 114 13.35 0.63 -13.18
N ILE A 115 12.03 0.59 -12.98
CA ILE A 115 11.33 1.44 -12.01
C ILE A 115 11.84 1.20 -10.59
N THR A 116 12.04 -0.07 -10.21
CA THR A 116 12.55 -0.43 -8.87
C THR A 116 13.94 0.15 -8.64
N ARG A 117 14.86 -0.03 -9.60
CA ARG A 117 16.23 0.54 -9.52
C ARG A 117 16.23 2.06 -9.41
N GLU A 118 15.35 2.74 -10.14
CA GLU A 118 15.23 4.20 -10.08
C GLU A 118 14.69 4.66 -8.72
N LEU A 119 13.75 3.94 -8.12
CA LEU A 119 13.24 4.21 -6.77
C LEU A 119 14.32 4.01 -5.70
N ASP A 120 15.11 2.95 -5.81
CA ASP A 120 16.20 2.67 -4.88
C ASP A 120 17.27 3.77 -4.94
N ALA A 121 17.69 4.17 -6.15
CA ALA A 121 18.65 5.27 -6.34
C ALA A 121 18.15 6.61 -5.74
N ARG A 122 16.86 6.92 -5.88
CA ARG A 122 16.27 8.11 -5.24
C ARG A 122 16.21 7.99 -3.71
N GLY A 123 16.01 6.76 -3.20
CA GLY A 123 16.01 6.47 -1.77
C GLY A 123 17.39 6.70 -1.16
N ASP A 124 18.44 6.22 -1.81
CA ASP A 124 19.83 6.36 -1.38
C ASP A 124 20.24 7.84 -1.36
N GLN A 125 19.98 8.59 -2.42
CA GLN A 125 20.24 10.02 -2.47
C GLN A 125 19.56 10.80 -1.35
N ARG A 126 18.33 10.48 -1.03
CA ARG A 126 17.58 11.11 0.07
C ARG A 126 18.18 10.74 1.42
N GLY A 127 18.64 9.50 1.58
CA GLY A 127 19.34 9.02 2.78
C GLY A 127 20.64 9.78 3.02
N GLU A 128 21.45 9.95 1.98
CA GLU A 128 22.73 10.72 2.01
C GLU A 128 22.49 12.17 2.42
N LEU A 129 21.55 12.86 1.76
CA LEU A 129 21.21 14.26 2.08
C LEU A 129 20.72 14.43 3.52
N THR A 130 20.00 13.44 4.06
CA THR A 130 19.55 13.46 5.45
C THR A 130 20.71 13.30 6.41
N ALA A 131 21.63 12.38 6.11
CA ALA A 131 22.82 12.14 6.92
C ALA A 131 23.78 13.35 6.94
N GLU A 132 24.00 13.98 5.79
CA GLU A 132 24.80 15.20 5.68
C GLU A 132 24.21 16.35 6.52
N ARG A 133 22.90 16.55 6.44
CA ARG A 133 22.18 17.55 7.22
C ARG A 133 22.28 17.31 8.72
N ASP A 134 22.14 16.06 9.15
CA ASP A 134 22.24 15.69 10.57
C ASP A 134 23.67 15.90 11.09
N GLN A 135 24.68 15.65 10.25
CA GLN A 135 26.09 15.88 10.57
C GLN A 135 26.40 17.38 10.69
N GLU A 136 25.89 18.22 9.77
CA GLU A 136 26.01 19.66 9.87
C GLU A 136 25.40 20.21 11.15
N LEU A 137 24.18 19.76 11.52
CA LEU A 137 23.50 20.17 12.72
C LEU A 137 24.26 19.74 14.01
N SER A 138 24.97 18.62 13.97
CA SER A 138 25.77 18.15 15.10
C SER A 138 27.07 18.95 15.29
N THR A 139 27.58 19.55 14.22
CA THR A 139 28.83 20.36 14.24
C THR A 139 28.60 21.78 14.77
N ILE A 140 27.35 22.27 14.75
CA ILE A 140 26.97 23.63 15.22
C ILE A 140 26.66 23.65 16.73
N ARG A 141 26.63 22.50 17.41
CA ARG A 141 26.40 22.37 18.85
C ARG A 141 27.71 22.27 19.62
#